data_b454dd3d694307368dbc2b6737780aac
#
_entry.id   b454dd3d694307368dbc2b6737780aac
#
_cell.length_a   1.000
_cell.length_b   1.000
_cell.length_c   1.000
_cell.angle_alpha   90.00
_cell.angle_beta   90.00
_cell.angle_gamma   90.00
#
_symmetry.space_group_name_H-M   'P 1'
#
loop_
_entity.id
_entity.type
_entity.pdbx_description
1 polymer ?
#
loop_
_entity_poly.entity_id
_entity_poly.type
_entity_poly.pdbx_seq_one_letter_code
_entity_poly.pdbx_strand_id
1 'polypeptide(L)'
;MPRIDVEEDEELGVLEDKTEALTLRSKRTERARRRQTKKGMKAKDIPQNFLGQLPYELIFEILTFLRPSDLFHLQRTSKSFYGFVTRDESRIVRVLLGWRYPCLEKSFRLPVLLADIDPAVQHFLQIPERQEILTIHKKPYQHIRPPEPTEVCTCLTCTMRWSALSIIVDFAHWQDHLDKGEPIPMIPRGKFPEWNQAVISAHASIVRKALYSPLWYARLLEVHLGSTTRSIRRHVANKGNKRRRFRMTEDDVNSGIDEFLTRSGPPSLDFPYHRDNYYLLETFVPNRSWSQDLFRWLYVPAEQHDRDIEFVVMWVERRRRAELEQQAGRGVVEQTSILQT
;
A
#
# COMPACT_ATOMS: atom_id res chain seq x y z
N MET A 1 -8.75 69.40 -14.02
CA MET A 1 -7.80 68.29 -13.89
C MET A 1 -6.42 68.86 -13.68
N PRO A 2 -5.83 68.81 -12.49
CA PRO A 2 -4.43 69.15 -12.28
C PRO A 2 -3.58 67.89 -12.48
N ARG A 3 -2.44 68.11 -13.14
CA ARG A 3 -1.34 67.14 -13.29
C ARG A 3 -0.60 67.01 -11.94
N ILE A 4 -0.32 65.78 -11.56
CA ILE A 4 0.53 65.46 -10.42
C ILE A 4 1.94 65.21 -11.02
N ASP A 5 2.87 66.03 -10.59
CA ASP A 5 4.29 65.87 -10.90
C ASP A 5 4.85 64.70 -10.10
N VAL A 6 5.60 63.86 -10.80
CA VAL A 6 6.33 62.75 -10.21
C VAL A 6 7.63 63.27 -9.65
N GLU A 7 7.79 63.24 -8.33
CA GLU A 7 9.07 63.52 -7.66
C GLU A 7 10.00 62.33 -7.82
N GLU A 8 11.26 62.66 -8.14
CA GLU A 8 12.35 61.74 -8.37
C GLU A 8 12.73 61.00 -7.08
N ASP A 9 12.87 59.68 -7.19
CA ASP A 9 13.38 58.82 -6.13
C ASP A 9 14.86 59.17 -5.84
N GLU A 10 15.10 59.73 -4.67
CA GLU A 10 16.46 59.86 -4.11
C GLU A 10 17.00 58.46 -3.76
N GLU A 11 18.12 58.09 -4.39
CA GLU A 11 18.89 56.89 -4.05
C GLU A 11 19.27 56.87 -2.56
N LEU A 12 18.61 56.00 -1.79
CA LEU A 12 19.00 55.68 -0.42
C LEU A 12 20.35 54.96 -0.45
N GLY A 13 21.41 55.69 -0.17
CA GLY A 13 22.77 55.17 -0.01
C GLY A 13 22.78 54.05 1.04
N VAL A 14 23.56 53.00 0.73
CA VAL A 14 23.79 51.87 1.61
C VAL A 14 24.27 52.36 2.98
N LEU A 15 23.45 52.20 4.02
CA LEU A 15 23.81 52.46 5.40
C LEU A 15 24.87 51.45 5.85
N GLU A 16 26.14 51.90 5.86
CA GLU A 16 27.22 51.15 6.51
C GLU A 16 26.96 51.12 8.02
N ASP A 17 26.70 49.94 8.57
CA ASP A 17 26.59 49.73 10.00
C ASP A 17 27.97 49.89 10.68
N LYS A 18 28.25 51.08 11.22
CA LYS A 18 29.45 51.40 12.00
C LYS A 18 29.31 51.11 13.49
N THR A 19 28.40 50.21 13.88
CA THR A 19 28.28 49.80 15.28
C THR A 19 29.42 48.89 15.68
N GLU A 20 30.45 49.46 16.34
CA GLU A 20 31.47 48.67 17.04
C GLU A 20 30.80 47.78 18.09
N ALA A 21 31.07 46.47 18.05
CA ALA A 21 30.54 45.50 18.99
C ALA A 21 30.95 45.87 20.43
N LEU A 22 29.99 46.35 21.21
CA LEU A 22 30.15 46.62 22.63
C LEU A 22 30.65 45.38 23.36
N THR A 23 31.90 45.39 23.84
CA THR A 23 32.48 44.34 24.67
C THR A 23 31.82 44.34 26.03
N LEU A 24 30.67 43.65 26.15
CA LEU A 24 29.97 43.43 27.43
C LEU A 24 30.81 42.51 28.34
N ARG A 25 31.64 43.09 29.17
CA ARG A 25 32.44 42.39 30.24
C ARG A 25 31.58 42.11 31.46
N SER A 26 30.47 41.42 31.30
CA SER A 26 29.69 40.94 32.45
C SER A 26 30.07 39.49 32.80
N LYS A 27 30.32 39.22 34.10
CA LYS A 27 30.57 37.85 34.61
C LYS A 27 29.48 36.86 34.21
N ARG A 28 28.25 37.34 33.94
CA ARG A 28 27.10 36.55 33.51
C ARG A 28 27.23 36.15 32.04
N THR A 29 27.68 37.07 31.18
CA THR A 29 27.89 36.84 29.74
C THR A 29 29.08 35.91 29.51
N GLU A 30 30.12 36.04 30.32
CA GLU A 30 31.30 35.18 30.26
C GLU A 30 30.97 33.72 30.71
N ARG A 31 30.10 33.56 31.72
CA ARG A 31 29.56 32.24 32.13
C ARG A 31 28.65 31.64 31.05
N ALA A 32 27.82 32.43 30.38
CA ALA A 32 26.99 31.98 29.26
C ALA A 32 27.86 31.54 28.07
N ARG A 33 28.90 32.31 27.73
CA ARG A 33 29.85 31.97 26.65
C ARG A 33 30.64 30.70 26.96
N ARG A 34 31.13 30.54 28.22
CA ARG A 34 31.77 29.29 28.67
C ARG A 34 30.83 28.08 28.68
N ARG A 35 29.52 28.27 28.93
CA ARG A 35 28.52 27.23 28.79
C ARG A 35 28.23 26.85 27.33
N GLN A 36 28.20 27.84 26.43
CA GLN A 36 28.04 27.61 24.99
C GLN A 36 29.29 26.97 24.37
N THR A 37 30.50 27.38 24.73
CA THR A 37 31.75 26.71 24.30
C THR A 37 31.84 25.28 24.85
N LYS A 38 31.47 25.02 26.12
CA LYS A 38 31.40 23.65 26.67
C LYS A 38 30.31 22.80 26.00
N LYS A 39 29.16 23.39 25.62
CA LYS A 39 28.14 22.69 24.82
C LYS A 39 28.63 22.41 23.38
N GLY A 40 29.32 23.37 22.76
CA GLY A 40 29.91 23.18 21.45
C GLY A 40 31.04 22.14 21.43
N MET A 41 31.86 22.06 22.48
CA MET A 41 32.87 21.02 22.62
C MET A 41 32.25 19.64 22.87
N LYS A 42 31.22 19.54 23.72
CA LYS A 42 30.49 18.27 23.90
C LYS A 42 29.71 17.81 22.66
N ALA A 43 29.29 18.77 21.82
CA ALA A 43 28.63 18.41 20.53
C ALA A 43 29.65 17.99 19.46
N LYS A 44 30.94 18.35 19.60
CA LYS A 44 31.99 17.92 18.66
C LYS A 44 32.50 16.49 18.95
N ASP A 45 32.32 16.00 20.16
CA ASP A 45 32.79 14.65 20.58
C ASP A 45 31.72 13.55 20.39
N ILE A 46 30.52 13.87 19.91
CA ILE A 46 29.59 12.84 19.45
C ILE A 46 30.09 12.41 18.08
N PRO A 47 30.61 11.20 17.93
CA PRO A 47 31.08 10.72 16.62
C PRO A 47 29.94 10.85 15.62
N GLN A 48 30.18 11.57 14.53
CA GLN A 48 29.17 11.86 13.50
C GLN A 48 28.58 10.58 12.89
N ASN A 49 29.15 9.40 13.20
CA ASN A 49 28.75 8.09 12.75
C ASN A 49 28.49 7.12 13.92
N PHE A 50 27.86 7.57 15.00
CA PHE A 50 27.57 6.70 16.14
C PHE A 50 26.89 5.38 15.75
N LEU A 51 25.89 5.44 14.87
CA LEU A 51 25.21 4.23 14.37
C LEU A 51 26.13 3.32 13.55
N GLY A 52 27.11 3.88 12.84
CA GLY A 52 28.10 3.10 12.07
C GLY A 52 29.14 2.36 12.93
N GLN A 53 29.19 2.66 14.24
CA GLN A 53 30.10 1.98 15.19
C GLN A 53 29.41 0.87 15.97
N LEU A 54 28.07 0.74 15.85
CA LEU A 54 27.33 -0.33 16.51
C LEU A 54 27.61 -1.68 15.82
N PRO A 55 27.63 -2.79 16.61
CA PRO A 55 27.60 -4.14 16.06
C PRO A 55 26.41 -4.32 15.10
N TYR A 56 26.58 -5.18 14.10
CA TYR A 56 25.56 -5.46 13.09
C TYR A 56 24.21 -5.84 13.73
N GLU A 57 24.25 -6.66 14.75
CA GLU A 57 23.07 -7.16 15.46
C GLU A 57 22.23 -6.05 16.07
N LEU A 58 22.90 -5.08 16.69
CA LEU A 58 22.20 -3.91 17.29
C LEU A 58 21.61 -3.00 16.21
N ILE A 59 22.33 -2.76 15.11
CA ILE A 59 21.78 -1.99 13.99
C ILE A 59 20.56 -2.70 13.43
N PHE A 60 20.67 -4.01 13.20
CA PHE A 60 19.57 -4.82 12.69
C PHE A 60 18.34 -4.73 13.62
N GLU A 61 18.54 -4.92 14.92
CA GLU A 61 17.48 -4.85 15.93
C GLU A 61 16.81 -3.45 15.92
N ILE A 62 17.58 -2.38 15.95
CA ILE A 62 17.05 -1.00 15.87
C ILE A 62 16.19 -0.83 14.60
N LEU A 63 16.65 -1.30 13.44
CA LEU A 63 15.94 -1.13 12.18
C LEU A 63 14.60 -1.88 12.18
N THR A 64 14.50 -3.02 12.86
CA THR A 64 13.23 -3.76 12.96
C THR A 64 12.17 -3.04 13.79
N PHE A 65 12.56 -2.10 14.66
CA PHE A 65 11.61 -1.26 15.41
C PHE A 65 11.16 0.00 14.67
N LEU A 66 11.83 0.36 13.58
CA LEU A 66 11.44 1.53 12.78
C LEU A 66 10.18 1.23 11.96
N ARG A 67 9.47 2.30 11.57
CA ARG A 67 8.38 2.18 10.61
C ARG A 67 8.95 2.03 9.19
N PRO A 68 8.23 1.40 8.26
CA PRO A 68 8.66 1.35 6.86
C PRO A 68 9.02 2.71 6.26
N SER A 69 8.23 3.75 6.59
CA SER A 69 8.52 5.14 6.19
C SER A 69 9.88 5.64 6.70
N ASP A 70 10.21 5.31 7.95
CA ASP A 70 11.47 5.75 8.57
C ASP A 70 12.66 5.02 7.95
N LEU A 71 12.50 3.74 7.57
CA LEU A 71 13.52 2.99 6.84
C LEU A 71 13.80 3.62 5.46
N PHE A 72 12.77 4.06 4.72
CA PHE A 72 12.94 4.80 3.47
C PHE A 72 13.67 6.13 3.68
N HIS A 73 13.33 6.86 4.75
CA HIS A 73 14.04 8.09 5.08
C HIS A 73 15.50 7.82 5.43
N LEU A 74 15.76 6.79 6.25
CA LEU A 74 17.10 6.40 6.65
C LEU A 74 17.99 6.01 5.46
N GLN A 75 17.45 5.26 4.48
CA GLN A 75 18.16 4.93 3.25
C GLN A 75 18.65 6.16 2.49
N ARG A 76 17.95 7.29 2.62
CA ARG A 76 18.30 8.56 1.95
C ARG A 76 19.36 9.37 2.69
N THR A 77 19.69 9.04 3.94
CA THR A 77 20.63 9.81 4.76
C THR A 77 22.08 9.46 4.45
N SER A 78 22.38 8.21 4.13
CA SER A 78 23.75 7.80 3.79
C SER A 78 23.80 6.54 2.92
N LYS A 79 24.87 6.41 2.12
CA LYS A 79 25.14 5.23 1.29
C LYS A 79 25.31 3.96 2.13
N SER A 80 25.84 4.08 3.34
CA SER A 80 26.02 2.93 4.26
C SER A 80 24.69 2.37 4.69
N PHE A 81 23.74 3.20 5.14
CA PHE A 81 22.40 2.76 5.49
C PHE A 81 21.61 2.25 4.29
N TYR A 82 21.75 2.88 3.14
CA TYR A 82 21.16 2.37 1.92
C TYR A 82 21.63 0.94 1.63
N GLY A 83 22.95 0.70 1.63
CA GLY A 83 23.51 -0.62 1.40
C GLY A 83 23.11 -1.64 2.45
N PHE A 84 23.06 -1.24 3.73
CA PHE A 84 22.63 -2.10 4.83
C PHE A 84 21.17 -2.54 4.68
N VAL A 85 20.25 -1.57 4.55
CA VAL A 85 18.82 -1.86 4.45
C VAL A 85 18.52 -2.66 3.19
N THR A 86 19.14 -2.32 2.04
CA THR A 86 18.93 -3.05 0.79
C THR A 86 19.40 -4.50 0.87
N ARG A 87 20.54 -4.76 1.51
CA ARG A 87 21.10 -6.13 1.68
C ARG A 87 20.20 -6.99 2.57
N ASP A 88 19.72 -6.43 3.66
CA ASP A 88 18.98 -7.16 4.69
C ASP A 88 17.46 -6.90 4.65
N GLU A 89 16.95 -6.28 3.57
CA GLU A 89 15.57 -5.83 3.41
C GLU A 89 14.55 -6.90 3.77
N SER A 90 14.66 -8.08 3.14
CA SER A 90 13.71 -9.19 3.37
C SER A 90 13.73 -9.69 4.81
N ARG A 91 14.89 -9.67 5.47
CA ARG A 91 15.03 -10.10 6.85
C ARG A 91 14.44 -9.08 7.82
N ILE A 92 14.76 -7.79 7.62
CA ILE A 92 14.24 -6.68 8.43
C ILE A 92 12.71 -6.65 8.32
N VAL A 93 12.19 -6.68 7.10
CA VAL A 93 10.74 -6.57 6.84
C VAL A 93 9.99 -7.79 7.38
N ARG A 94 10.53 -9.01 7.29
CA ARG A 94 9.89 -10.20 7.88
C ARG A 94 9.67 -10.04 9.38
N VAL A 95 10.67 -9.56 10.11
CA VAL A 95 10.55 -9.32 11.56
C VAL A 95 9.53 -8.20 11.81
N LEU A 96 9.63 -7.10 11.06
CA LEU A 96 8.74 -5.94 11.17
C LEU A 96 7.28 -6.32 10.93
N LEU A 97 6.98 -7.06 9.87
CA LEU A 97 5.61 -7.51 9.54
C LEU A 97 5.06 -8.40 10.65
N GLY A 98 5.88 -9.35 11.14
CA GLY A 98 5.44 -10.32 12.13
C GLY A 98 4.94 -9.73 13.44
N TRP A 99 5.49 -8.57 13.87
CA TRP A 99 5.05 -7.95 15.13
C TRP A 99 4.22 -6.67 14.93
N ARG A 100 4.44 -5.91 13.84
CA ARG A 100 3.76 -4.63 13.63
C ARG A 100 2.46 -4.77 12.83
N TYR A 101 2.44 -5.64 11.81
CA TYR A 101 1.30 -5.80 10.89
C TYR A 101 0.78 -7.24 10.75
N PRO A 102 0.71 -8.04 11.84
CA PRO A 102 0.31 -9.45 11.76
C PRO A 102 -1.13 -9.65 11.28
N CYS A 103 -2.01 -8.67 11.48
CA CYS A 103 -3.40 -8.72 11.02
C CYS A 103 -3.51 -8.32 9.54
N LEU A 104 -2.92 -7.19 9.17
CA LEU A 104 -2.97 -6.67 7.80
C LEU A 104 -2.22 -7.57 6.82
N GLU A 105 -1.08 -8.13 7.21
CA GLU A 105 -0.34 -9.10 6.38
C GLU A 105 -1.20 -10.30 5.99
N LYS A 106 -2.00 -10.83 6.91
CA LYS A 106 -2.91 -11.95 6.63
C LYS A 106 -4.05 -11.57 5.68
N SER A 107 -4.51 -10.32 5.74
CA SER A 107 -5.66 -9.83 4.99
C SER A 107 -5.29 -9.31 3.60
N PHE A 108 -4.14 -8.66 3.49
CA PHE A 108 -3.67 -7.97 2.29
C PHE A 108 -2.39 -8.60 1.74
N ARG A 109 -2.40 -9.92 1.59
CA ARG A 109 -1.26 -10.68 1.05
C ARG A 109 -0.91 -10.24 -0.37
N LEU A 110 0.37 -10.35 -0.71
CA LEU A 110 0.81 -10.20 -2.09
C LEU A 110 0.18 -11.28 -2.98
N PRO A 111 -0.21 -10.96 -4.21
CA PRO A 111 -0.51 -11.97 -5.21
C PRO A 111 0.77 -12.75 -5.53
N VAL A 112 0.62 -14.00 -5.92
CA VAL A 112 1.75 -14.87 -6.27
C VAL A 112 2.26 -14.48 -7.66
N LEU A 113 3.57 -14.38 -7.82
CA LEU A 113 4.18 -14.17 -9.13
C LEU A 113 3.98 -15.42 -9.99
N LEU A 114 3.78 -15.23 -11.29
CA LEU A 114 3.61 -16.34 -12.21
C LEU A 114 4.85 -17.25 -12.23
N ALA A 115 6.04 -16.66 -12.08
CA ALA A 115 7.30 -17.38 -12.03
C ALA A 115 7.42 -18.33 -10.82
N ASP A 116 6.70 -18.07 -9.74
CA ASP A 116 6.71 -18.89 -8.51
C ASP A 116 5.72 -20.07 -8.57
N ILE A 117 4.94 -20.17 -9.65
CA ILE A 117 3.96 -21.24 -9.88
C ILE A 117 4.63 -22.36 -10.66
N ASP A 118 4.19 -23.60 -10.41
CA ASP A 118 4.66 -24.78 -11.14
C ASP A 118 4.55 -24.51 -12.66
N PRO A 119 5.65 -24.63 -13.44
CA PRO A 119 5.66 -24.44 -14.88
C PRO A 119 4.60 -25.28 -15.62
N ALA A 120 4.27 -26.46 -15.10
CA ALA A 120 3.24 -27.34 -15.66
C ALA A 120 1.84 -26.69 -15.63
N VAL A 121 1.61 -25.78 -14.68
CA VAL A 121 0.30 -25.13 -14.46
C VAL A 121 0.23 -23.73 -15.09
N GLN A 122 1.36 -23.06 -15.29
CA GLN A 122 1.40 -21.66 -15.79
C GLN A 122 0.62 -21.46 -17.07
N HIS A 123 0.71 -22.42 -18.04
CA HIS A 123 0.01 -22.31 -19.31
C HIS A 123 -1.51 -22.30 -19.18
N PHE A 124 -2.09 -22.99 -18.17
CA PHE A 124 -3.52 -22.95 -17.89
C PHE A 124 -3.99 -21.57 -17.42
N LEU A 125 -3.14 -20.83 -16.74
CA LEU A 125 -3.42 -19.49 -16.24
C LEU A 125 -3.33 -18.41 -17.34
N GLN A 126 -2.66 -18.69 -18.45
CA GLN A 126 -2.38 -17.74 -19.54
C GLN A 126 -3.28 -17.91 -20.76
N ILE A 127 -4.27 -18.79 -20.71
CA ILE A 127 -5.17 -19.04 -21.85
C ILE A 127 -5.93 -17.76 -22.20
N PRO A 128 -6.04 -17.39 -23.51
CA PRO A 128 -6.67 -16.16 -23.96
C PRO A 128 -8.11 -15.97 -23.47
N GLU A 129 -8.91 -17.03 -23.49
CA GLU A 129 -10.30 -17.02 -23.04
C GLU A 129 -10.42 -16.66 -21.56
N ARG A 130 -9.42 -17.09 -20.77
CA ARG A 130 -9.37 -16.73 -19.36
C ARG A 130 -9.01 -15.27 -19.16
N GLN A 131 -8.14 -14.71 -20.00
CA GLN A 131 -7.82 -13.29 -19.98
C GLN A 131 -9.06 -12.45 -20.33
N GLU A 132 -9.88 -12.91 -21.25
CA GLU A 132 -11.17 -12.30 -21.56
C GLU A 132 -12.11 -12.28 -20.34
N ILE A 133 -12.23 -13.38 -19.61
CA ILE A 133 -13.00 -13.47 -18.36
C ILE A 133 -12.48 -12.46 -17.34
N LEU A 134 -11.18 -12.30 -17.18
CA LEU A 134 -10.59 -11.30 -16.29
C LEU A 134 -10.94 -9.86 -16.69
N THR A 135 -11.17 -9.60 -17.98
CA THR A 135 -11.61 -8.27 -18.45
C THR A 135 -13.04 -7.93 -18.05
N ILE A 136 -13.88 -8.93 -17.76
CA ILE A 136 -15.26 -8.71 -17.26
C ILE A 136 -15.22 -7.95 -15.92
N HIS A 137 -14.22 -8.17 -15.11
CA HIS A 137 -14.02 -7.46 -13.85
C HIS A 137 -13.63 -5.98 -14.01
N LYS A 138 -13.26 -5.54 -15.21
CA LYS A 138 -12.99 -4.10 -15.48
C LYS A 138 -14.22 -3.21 -15.27
N LYS A 139 -15.43 -3.76 -15.47
CA LYS A 139 -16.67 -2.97 -15.37
C LYS A 139 -16.99 -2.51 -13.95
N PRO A 140 -16.93 -3.37 -12.91
CA PRO A 140 -17.11 -2.94 -11.53
C PRO A 140 -15.90 -2.18 -10.98
N TYR A 141 -14.68 -2.46 -11.42
CA TYR A 141 -13.44 -1.88 -10.88
C TYR A 141 -12.81 -0.87 -11.84
N GLN A 142 -13.57 0.12 -12.30
CA GLN A 142 -13.04 1.18 -13.17
C GLN A 142 -11.91 2.01 -12.52
N HIS A 143 -11.76 1.93 -11.21
CA HIS A 143 -10.74 2.59 -10.41
C HIS A 143 -9.52 1.69 -10.11
N ILE A 144 -9.46 0.48 -10.69
CA ILE A 144 -8.36 -0.47 -10.53
C ILE A 144 -7.89 -0.92 -11.91
N ARG A 145 -6.57 -0.88 -12.13
CA ARG A 145 -5.97 -1.53 -13.29
C ARG A 145 -5.74 -3.02 -12.97
N PRO A 146 -6.19 -3.96 -13.82
CA PRO A 146 -5.92 -5.39 -13.59
C PRO A 146 -4.43 -5.69 -13.59
N PRO A 147 -4.01 -6.78 -12.92
CA PRO A 147 -2.62 -7.22 -12.95
C PRO A 147 -2.20 -7.63 -14.36
N GLU A 148 -0.88 -7.59 -14.60
CA GLU A 148 -0.32 -8.10 -15.85
C GLU A 148 -0.27 -9.63 -15.83
N PRO A 149 -0.97 -10.35 -16.76
CA PRO A 149 -1.08 -11.81 -16.73
C PRO A 149 0.26 -12.54 -16.93
N THR A 150 1.26 -11.86 -17.50
CA THR A 150 2.60 -12.40 -17.70
C THR A 150 3.48 -12.34 -16.47
N GLU A 151 3.09 -11.55 -15.47
CA GLU A 151 3.85 -11.36 -14.23
C GLU A 151 3.18 -11.97 -13.01
N VAL A 152 1.86 -11.89 -12.95
CA VAL A 152 1.08 -12.24 -11.76
C VAL A 152 0.11 -13.39 -12.09
N CYS A 153 -0.03 -14.29 -11.13
CA CYS A 153 -1.05 -15.34 -11.20
C CYS A 153 -2.45 -14.74 -11.41
N THR A 154 -3.19 -15.30 -12.34
CA THR A 154 -4.54 -14.85 -12.69
C THR A 154 -5.66 -15.64 -12.01
N CYS A 155 -5.37 -16.47 -10.98
CA CYS A 155 -6.40 -17.10 -10.19
C CYS A 155 -7.26 -16.05 -9.45
N LEU A 156 -8.46 -16.41 -9.02
CA LEU A 156 -9.37 -15.48 -8.38
C LEU A 156 -8.74 -14.83 -7.13
N THR A 157 -8.12 -15.63 -6.27
CA THR A 157 -7.43 -15.14 -5.07
C THR A 157 -6.35 -14.10 -5.39
N CYS A 158 -5.49 -14.36 -6.38
CA CYS A 158 -4.43 -13.42 -6.74
C CYS A 158 -4.97 -12.14 -7.37
N THR A 159 -6.01 -12.24 -8.19
CA THR A 159 -6.72 -11.07 -8.73
C THR A 159 -7.34 -10.22 -7.62
N MET A 160 -7.95 -10.85 -6.61
CA MET A 160 -8.50 -10.15 -5.45
C MET A 160 -7.41 -9.53 -4.57
N ARG A 161 -6.29 -10.22 -4.34
CA ARG A 161 -5.13 -9.67 -3.62
C ARG A 161 -4.56 -8.43 -4.33
N TRP A 162 -4.40 -8.50 -5.64
CA TRP A 162 -3.97 -7.35 -6.44
C TRP A 162 -4.93 -6.17 -6.31
N SER A 163 -6.22 -6.45 -6.42
CA SER A 163 -7.26 -5.43 -6.30
C SER A 163 -7.28 -4.80 -4.91
N ALA A 164 -7.12 -5.60 -3.85
CA ALA A 164 -7.06 -5.11 -2.48
C ALA A 164 -5.86 -4.17 -2.25
N LEU A 165 -4.67 -4.52 -2.75
CA LEU A 165 -3.49 -3.65 -2.67
C LEU A 165 -3.66 -2.37 -3.48
N SER A 166 -4.30 -2.44 -4.66
CA SER A 166 -4.60 -1.26 -5.48
C SER A 166 -5.57 -0.31 -4.77
N ILE A 167 -6.55 -0.84 -4.04
CA ILE A 167 -7.47 -0.04 -3.22
C ILE A 167 -6.74 0.65 -2.08
N ILE A 168 -5.76 0.01 -1.44
CA ILE A 168 -4.93 0.66 -0.41
C ILE A 168 -4.27 1.93 -0.97
N VAL A 169 -3.72 1.84 -2.18
CA VAL A 169 -3.08 2.99 -2.83
C VAL A 169 -4.11 4.05 -3.22
N ASP A 170 -5.29 3.63 -3.68
CA ASP A 170 -6.38 4.55 -4.03
C ASP A 170 -6.94 5.26 -2.80
N PHE A 171 -7.07 4.59 -1.64
CA PHE A 171 -7.40 5.25 -0.37
C PHE A 171 -6.40 6.33 0.00
N ALA A 172 -5.11 6.03 -0.12
CA ALA A 172 -4.06 7.00 0.18
C ALA A 172 -4.11 8.22 -0.75
N HIS A 173 -4.41 8.00 -2.02
CA HIS A 173 -4.56 9.06 -3.01
C HIS A 173 -5.73 10.00 -2.67
N TRP A 174 -6.85 9.44 -2.24
CA TRP A 174 -8.06 10.21 -1.91
C TRP A 174 -8.21 10.54 -0.43
N GLN A 175 -7.14 10.36 0.36
CA GLN A 175 -7.21 10.52 1.82
C GLN A 175 -7.72 11.90 2.25
N ASP A 176 -7.31 12.97 1.57
CA ASP A 176 -7.75 14.34 1.89
C ASP A 176 -9.26 14.52 1.65
N HIS A 177 -9.81 13.94 0.59
CA HIS A 177 -11.26 13.94 0.33
C HIS A 177 -12.00 13.16 1.42
N LEU A 178 -11.46 11.98 1.77
CA LEU A 178 -12.05 11.15 2.82
C LEU A 178 -12.03 11.84 4.18
N ASP A 179 -10.97 12.55 4.54
CA ASP A 179 -10.83 13.23 5.82
C ASP A 179 -11.77 14.46 5.91
N LYS A 180 -11.98 15.17 4.79
CA LYS A 180 -12.89 16.31 4.71
C LYS A 180 -14.35 15.92 4.47
N GLY A 181 -14.62 14.67 4.09
CA GLY A 181 -15.95 14.22 3.66
C GLY A 181 -16.35 14.78 2.30
N GLU A 182 -15.39 15.21 1.47
CA GLU A 182 -15.64 15.73 0.13
C GLU A 182 -15.86 14.56 -0.85
N PRO A 183 -16.77 14.67 -1.83
CA PRO A 183 -17.04 13.60 -2.78
C PRO A 183 -15.82 13.36 -3.67
N ILE A 184 -15.43 12.07 -3.81
CA ILE A 184 -14.41 11.66 -4.77
C ILE A 184 -15.00 11.75 -6.18
N PRO A 185 -14.22 12.22 -7.19
CA PRO A 185 -14.70 12.33 -8.56
C PRO A 185 -15.28 11.01 -9.08
N MET A 186 -16.53 11.05 -9.50
CA MET A 186 -17.26 9.92 -10.04
C MET A 186 -16.73 9.52 -11.41
N ILE A 187 -16.62 8.22 -11.64
CA ILE A 187 -16.30 7.65 -12.94
C ILE A 187 -17.60 7.16 -13.57
N PRO A 188 -18.11 7.79 -14.64
CA PRO A 188 -19.33 7.34 -15.30
C PRO A 188 -19.18 5.89 -15.77
N ARG A 189 -20.22 5.08 -15.57
CA ARG A 189 -20.20 3.66 -15.93
C ARG A 189 -19.85 3.47 -17.40
N GLY A 190 -18.86 2.63 -17.67
CA GLY A 190 -18.39 2.34 -19.04
C GLY A 190 -17.54 3.46 -19.67
N LYS A 191 -17.22 4.53 -18.94
CA LYS A 191 -16.27 5.57 -19.36
C LYS A 191 -14.92 5.36 -18.70
N PHE A 192 -13.88 5.77 -19.43
CA PHE A 192 -12.49 5.63 -18.97
C PHE A 192 -11.79 6.99 -19.13
N PRO A 193 -12.11 7.97 -18.27
CA PRO A 193 -11.52 9.30 -18.38
C PRO A 193 -10.00 9.24 -18.24
N GLU A 194 -9.28 10.07 -18.98
CA GLU A 194 -7.81 10.07 -19.06
C GLU A 194 -7.16 10.29 -17.68
N TRP A 195 -7.70 11.24 -16.90
CA TRP A 195 -7.21 11.48 -15.56
C TRP A 195 -7.26 10.22 -14.67
N ASN A 196 -8.33 9.42 -14.78
CA ASN A 196 -8.44 8.19 -14.00
C ASN A 196 -7.47 7.12 -14.50
N GLN A 197 -7.27 7.02 -15.84
CA GLN A 197 -6.31 6.08 -16.41
C GLN A 197 -4.87 6.38 -15.94
N ALA A 198 -4.49 7.65 -15.84
CA ALA A 198 -3.20 8.07 -15.29
C ALA A 198 -3.07 7.66 -13.81
N VAL A 199 -4.10 7.92 -13.00
CA VAL A 199 -4.13 7.56 -11.57
C VAL A 199 -4.00 6.05 -11.38
N ILE A 200 -4.85 5.24 -12.03
CA ILE A 200 -4.80 3.78 -11.84
C ILE A 200 -3.51 3.15 -12.38
N SER A 201 -2.89 3.75 -13.41
CA SER A 201 -1.59 3.31 -13.91
C SER A 201 -0.47 3.60 -12.92
N ALA A 202 -0.48 4.75 -12.26
CA ALA A 202 0.43 5.10 -11.19
C ALA A 202 0.26 4.15 -9.99
N HIS A 203 -0.99 3.85 -9.59
CA HIS A 203 -1.30 2.91 -8.50
C HIS A 203 -0.80 1.49 -8.82
N ALA A 204 -1.06 0.98 -10.02
CA ALA A 204 -0.55 -0.31 -10.46
C ALA A 204 0.97 -0.39 -10.41
N SER A 205 1.67 0.70 -10.78
CA SER A 205 3.12 0.78 -10.67
C SER A 205 3.61 0.67 -9.22
N ILE A 206 2.89 1.27 -8.26
CA ILE A 206 3.23 1.17 -6.83
C ILE A 206 3.01 -0.26 -6.33
N VAL A 207 1.87 -0.89 -6.66
CA VAL A 207 1.59 -2.28 -6.28
C VAL A 207 2.64 -3.21 -6.90
N ARG A 208 3.00 -2.99 -8.18
CA ARG A 208 4.06 -3.77 -8.83
C ARG A 208 5.41 -3.66 -8.10
N LYS A 209 5.80 -2.46 -7.64
CA LYS A 209 7.01 -2.31 -6.81
C LYS A 209 6.94 -3.15 -5.54
N ALA A 210 5.77 -3.23 -4.90
CA ALA A 210 5.59 -4.03 -3.70
C ALA A 210 5.72 -5.55 -3.94
N LEU A 211 5.50 -6.04 -5.17
CA LEU A 211 5.76 -7.45 -5.51
C LEU A 211 7.24 -7.83 -5.43
N TYR A 212 8.12 -6.87 -5.73
CA TYR A 212 9.57 -7.12 -5.84
C TYR A 212 10.37 -6.52 -4.68
N SER A 213 9.77 -5.69 -3.83
CA SER A 213 10.42 -5.08 -2.66
C SER A 213 9.57 -5.27 -1.41
N PRO A 214 10.02 -6.12 -0.48
CA PRO A 214 9.36 -6.31 0.80
C PRO A 214 9.11 -5.00 1.55
N LEU A 215 10.04 -4.04 1.47
CA LEU A 215 9.88 -2.75 2.13
C LEU A 215 8.75 -1.90 1.54
N TRP A 216 8.56 -1.93 0.22
CA TRP A 216 7.40 -1.30 -0.44
C TRP A 216 6.10 -1.96 0.00
N TYR A 217 6.07 -3.28 0.13
CA TYR A 217 4.90 -3.99 0.65
C TYR A 217 4.58 -3.58 2.10
N ALA A 218 5.59 -3.58 2.98
CA ALA A 218 5.41 -3.11 4.35
C ALA A 218 4.92 -1.65 4.40
N ARG A 219 5.40 -0.80 3.49
CA ARG A 219 4.92 0.58 3.38
C ARG A 219 3.45 0.67 2.98
N LEU A 220 2.96 -0.19 2.11
CA LEU A 220 1.53 -0.24 1.79
C LEU A 220 0.68 -0.59 3.02
N LEU A 221 1.11 -1.56 3.83
CA LEU A 221 0.41 -1.91 5.06
C LEU A 221 0.42 -0.76 6.08
N GLU A 222 1.54 -0.05 6.22
CA GLU A 222 1.63 1.15 7.06
C GLU A 222 0.63 2.21 6.62
N VAL A 223 0.57 2.50 5.32
CA VAL A 223 -0.36 3.48 4.73
C VAL A 223 -1.80 3.06 4.99
N HIS A 224 -2.11 1.78 4.80
CA HIS A 224 -3.46 1.25 5.03
C HIS A 224 -3.87 1.34 6.50
N LEU A 225 -2.95 1.03 7.43
CA LEU A 225 -3.20 1.20 8.86
C LEU A 225 -3.54 2.67 9.19
N GLY A 226 -2.80 3.61 8.60
CA GLY A 226 -3.07 5.04 8.73
C GLY A 226 -4.47 5.43 8.23
N SER A 227 -4.87 4.97 7.05
CA SER A 227 -6.20 5.21 6.49
C SER A 227 -7.30 4.56 7.34
N THR A 228 -7.07 3.35 7.84
CA THR A 228 -8.00 2.62 8.71
C THR A 228 -8.23 3.35 10.03
N THR A 229 -7.16 3.79 10.71
CA THR A 229 -7.28 4.53 11.97
C THR A 229 -8.03 5.86 11.79
N ARG A 230 -7.79 6.60 10.72
CA ARG A 230 -8.53 7.82 10.37
C ARG A 230 -10.01 7.52 10.11
N SER A 231 -10.31 6.45 9.37
CA SER A 231 -11.69 6.02 9.12
C SER A 231 -12.41 5.64 10.42
N ILE A 232 -11.78 4.90 11.32
CA ILE A 232 -12.36 4.55 12.63
C ILE A 232 -12.65 5.81 13.43
N ARG A 233 -11.72 6.77 13.53
CA ARG A 233 -11.91 8.04 14.22
C ARG A 233 -13.08 8.82 13.65
N ARG A 234 -13.18 8.94 12.33
CA ARG A 234 -14.30 9.61 11.65
C ARG A 234 -15.65 8.98 11.98
N HIS A 235 -15.72 7.63 12.01
CA HIS A 235 -16.95 6.91 12.32
C HIS A 235 -17.33 6.98 13.81
N VAL A 236 -16.35 7.04 14.72
CA VAL A 236 -16.60 7.26 16.15
C VAL A 236 -17.18 8.66 16.38
N ALA A 237 -16.66 9.67 15.69
CA ALA A 237 -17.19 11.03 15.77
C ALA A 237 -18.61 11.15 15.18
N ASN A 238 -18.97 10.30 14.23
CA ASN A 238 -20.29 10.29 13.60
C ASN A 238 -21.27 9.45 14.43
N LYS A 239 -22.16 10.13 15.18
CA LYS A 239 -23.14 9.51 16.11
C LYS A 239 -24.12 8.54 15.46
N GLY A 240 -24.24 8.52 14.12
CA GLY A 240 -25.15 7.63 13.37
C GLY A 240 -24.79 6.16 13.38
N ASN A 241 -23.53 5.80 13.63
CA ASN A 241 -23.04 4.40 13.52
C ASN A 241 -22.84 3.74 14.89
N LYS A 242 -23.93 3.53 15.63
CA LYS A 242 -23.89 2.92 16.98
C LYS A 242 -23.59 1.42 16.99
N ARG A 243 -23.75 0.70 15.86
CA ARG A 243 -23.71 -0.76 15.80
C ARG A 243 -22.31 -1.35 15.61
N ARG A 244 -21.35 -0.58 15.11
CA ARG A 244 -20.02 -1.08 14.73
C ARG A 244 -18.96 -0.27 15.47
N ARG A 245 -18.63 -0.71 16.68
CA ARG A 245 -17.64 -0.04 17.52
C ARG A 245 -16.30 -0.76 17.41
N PHE A 246 -15.31 -0.10 16.85
CA PHE A 246 -13.93 -0.51 17.03
C PHE A 246 -13.41 0.04 18.36
N ARG A 247 -12.80 -0.82 19.15
CA ARG A 247 -12.08 -0.43 20.37
C ARG A 247 -10.67 -0.04 19.99
N MET A 248 -10.46 1.21 19.71
CA MET A 248 -9.16 1.79 19.38
C MET A 248 -8.86 2.89 20.39
N THR A 249 -7.68 2.81 21.02
CA THR A 249 -7.17 3.83 21.94
C THR A 249 -6.17 4.73 21.21
N GLU A 250 -5.80 5.87 21.80
CA GLU A 250 -4.74 6.71 21.26
C GLU A 250 -3.37 6.01 21.29
N ASP A 251 -3.13 5.12 22.28
CA ASP A 251 -1.91 4.32 22.33
C ASP A 251 -1.84 3.32 21.18
N ASP A 252 -2.97 2.69 20.79
CA ASP A 252 -3.04 1.83 19.60
C ASP A 252 -2.61 2.59 18.35
N VAL A 253 -3.07 3.83 18.18
CA VAL A 253 -2.72 4.65 17.02
C VAL A 253 -1.24 5.05 17.05
N ASN A 254 -0.76 5.51 18.21
CA ASN A 254 0.62 5.99 18.36
C ASN A 254 1.65 4.86 18.21
N SER A 255 1.32 3.66 18.64
CA SER A 255 2.18 2.48 18.47
C SER A 255 2.43 2.15 17.00
N GLY A 256 1.45 2.42 16.13
CA GLY A 256 1.48 2.04 14.73
C GLY A 256 1.49 0.51 14.53
N ILE A 257 0.87 -0.23 15.45
CA ILE A 257 0.70 -1.70 15.44
C ILE A 257 -0.76 -2.01 15.13
N ASP A 258 -1.02 -3.03 14.36
CA ASP A 258 -2.36 -3.38 13.89
C ASP A 258 -3.13 -4.36 14.79
N GLU A 259 -2.59 -4.72 15.95
CA GLU A 259 -3.17 -5.73 16.85
C GLU A 259 -4.61 -5.40 17.27
N PHE A 260 -4.93 -4.10 17.43
CA PHE A 260 -6.28 -3.67 17.81
C PHE A 260 -7.35 -4.06 16.77
N LEU A 261 -6.97 -4.27 15.50
CA LEU A 261 -7.89 -4.74 14.46
C LEU A 261 -8.37 -6.17 14.71
N THR A 262 -7.63 -6.96 15.48
CA THR A 262 -8.03 -8.32 15.86
C THR A 262 -9.05 -8.33 16.99
N ARG A 263 -9.02 -7.30 17.86
CA ARG A 263 -9.83 -7.21 19.07
C ARG A 263 -11.26 -6.76 18.85
N SER A 264 -11.54 -6.12 17.71
CA SER A 264 -12.81 -5.44 17.51
C SER A 264 -13.27 -5.39 16.07
N GLY A 265 -14.56 -5.19 15.91
CA GLY A 265 -15.23 -5.04 14.63
C GLY A 265 -15.86 -6.35 14.13
N PRO A 266 -16.99 -6.23 13.44
CA PRO A 266 -17.61 -7.36 12.78
C PRO A 266 -16.72 -7.81 11.62
N PRO A 267 -16.74 -9.11 11.27
CA PRO A 267 -16.18 -9.55 10.01
C PRO A 267 -16.90 -8.84 8.86
N SER A 268 -16.17 -8.40 7.86
CA SER A 268 -16.73 -7.81 6.65
C SER A 268 -16.24 -8.60 5.45
N LEU A 269 -17.18 -8.92 4.55
CA LEU A 269 -16.89 -9.48 3.24
C LEU A 269 -17.08 -8.43 2.14
N ASP A 270 -17.44 -7.20 2.51
CA ASP A 270 -17.69 -6.13 1.57
C ASP A 270 -16.38 -5.67 0.94
N PHE A 271 -16.35 -5.73 -0.38
CA PHE A 271 -15.27 -5.22 -1.19
C PHE A 271 -15.70 -3.90 -1.84
N PRO A 272 -14.88 -2.86 -1.83
CA PRO A 272 -15.27 -1.55 -2.36
C PRO A 272 -15.25 -1.56 -3.90
N TYR A 273 -16.34 -1.98 -4.52
CA TYR A 273 -16.51 -1.98 -5.98
C TYR A 273 -16.52 -0.59 -6.60
N HIS A 274 -16.85 0.44 -5.81
CA HIS A 274 -16.91 1.85 -6.22
C HIS A 274 -16.25 2.73 -5.18
N ARG A 275 -15.75 3.89 -5.60
CA ARG A 275 -15.15 4.88 -4.69
C ARG A 275 -16.15 5.44 -3.69
N ASP A 276 -17.44 5.44 -3.98
CA ASP A 276 -18.48 5.81 -3.01
C ASP A 276 -18.49 4.93 -1.76
N ASN A 277 -18.08 3.67 -1.90
CA ASN A 277 -17.96 2.74 -0.79
C ASN A 277 -16.80 3.07 0.15
N TYR A 278 -15.88 3.95 -0.25
CA TYR A 278 -14.74 4.37 0.58
C TYR A 278 -15.15 5.15 1.83
N TYR A 279 -16.38 5.63 1.89
CA TYR A 279 -16.93 6.25 3.09
C TYR A 279 -17.49 5.25 4.10
N LEU A 280 -17.55 3.97 3.75
CA LEU A 280 -17.99 2.90 4.64
C LEU A 280 -16.81 2.37 5.46
N LEU A 281 -17.02 2.19 6.77
CA LEU A 281 -15.96 1.66 7.65
C LEU A 281 -15.52 0.25 7.27
N GLU A 282 -16.44 -0.55 6.77
CA GLU A 282 -16.24 -1.94 6.37
C GLU A 282 -15.18 -2.12 5.29
N THR A 283 -15.01 -1.11 4.46
CA THR A 283 -14.04 -1.18 3.35
C THR A 283 -12.58 -1.09 3.81
N PHE A 284 -12.34 -0.57 5.02
CA PHE A 284 -11.00 -0.42 5.59
C PHE A 284 -10.58 -1.58 6.48
N VAL A 285 -11.55 -2.33 7.01
CA VAL A 285 -11.24 -3.39 7.96
C VAL A 285 -10.93 -4.69 7.25
N PRO A 286 -10.09 -5.55 7.85
CA PRO A 286 -9.75 -6.83 7.26
C PRO A 286 -10.97 -7.72 7.04
N ASN A 287 -11.12 -8.23 5.82
CA ASN A 287 -12.16 -9.19 5.49
C ASN A 287 -11.83 -10.54 6.11
N ARG A 288 -12.68 -11.01 7.01
CA ARG A 288 -12.52 -12.31 7.66
C ARG A 288 -13.87 -12.99 7.89
N SER A 289 -13.87 -14.31 7.81
CA SER A 289 -15.03 -15.15 8.14
C SER A 289 -14.63 -16.23 9.13
N TRP A 290 -15.58 -16.69 9.93
CA TRP A 290 -15.37 -17.82 10.81
C TRP A 290 -15.50 -19.12 10.02
N SER A 291 -14.44 -19.95 10.05
CA SER A 291 -14.50 -21.31 9.50
C SER A 291 -14.96 -22.27 10.59
N GLN A 292 -16.09 -22.95 10.38
CA GLN A 292 -16.58 -23.98 11.29
C GLN A 292 -15.69 -25.22 11.27
N ASP A 293 -15.15 -25.57 10.09
CA ASP A 293 -14.32 -26.76 9.92
C ASP A 293 -12.95 -26.62 10.61
N LEU A 294 -12.37 -25.41 10.59
CA LEU A 294 -11.04 -25.16 11.14
C LEU A 294 -11.07 -24.48 12.52
N PHE A 295 -12.25 -24.17 13.06
CA PHE A 295 -12.45 -23.46 14.32
C PHE A 295 -11.59 -22.21 14.45
N ARG A 296 -11.41 -21.43 13.36
CA ARG A 296 -10.63 -20.20 13.33
C ARG A 296 -11.18 -19.15 12.38
N TRP A 297 -10.76 -17.91 12.59
CA TRP A 297 -11.01 -16.83 11.64
C TRP A 297 -10.05 -16.95 10.45
N LEU A 298 -10.61 -16.99 9.24
CA LEU A 298 -9.88 -16.95 7.98
C LEU A 298 -9.99 -15.56 7.36
N TYR A 299 -8.92 -15.14 6.72
CA TYR A 299 -8.86 -13.90 5.96
C TYR A 299 -9.15 -14.22 4.48
N VAL A 300 -10.42 -14.35 4.17
CA VAL A 300 -10.89 -14.68 2.81
C VAL A 300 -10.89 -13.41 1.96
N PRO A 301 -10.43 -13.44 0.70
CA PRO A 301 -10.00 -14.59 -0.09
C PRO A 301 -8.49 -14.91 0.00
N ALA A 302 -7.77 -14.34 0.94
CA ALA A 302 -6.31 -14.39 0.97
C ALA A 302 -5.67 -15.80 1.08
N GLU A 303 -6.41 -16.80 1.57
CA GLU A 303 -5.89 -18.14 1.87
C GLU A 303 -6.25 -19.24 0.84
N GLN A 304 -6.89 -18.90 -0.29
CA GLN A 304 -7.44 -19.90 -1.22
C GLN A 304 -6.67 -20.06 -2.53
N HIS A 305 -5.45 -19.59 -2.60
CA HIS A 305 -4.67 -19.55 -3.85
C HIS A 305 -4.51 -20.93 -4.50
N ASP A 306 -4.06 -21.94 -3.74
CA ASP A 306 -3.77 -23.28 -4.27
C ASP A 306 -5.05 -23.96 -4.76
N ARG A 307 -6.13 -23.84 -4.00
CA ARG A 307 -7.45 -24.33 -4.37
C ARG A 307 -8.00 -23.67 -5.65
N ASP A 308 -7.77 -22.37 -5.80
CA ASP A 308 -8.17 -21.65 -7.01
C ASP A 308 -7.38 -22.08 -8.23
N ILE A 309 -6.11 -22.41 -8.07
CA ILE A 309 -5.27 -22.95 -9.15
C ILE A 309 -5.81 -24.34 -9.58
N GLU A 310 -6.05 -25.23 -8.65
CA GLU A 310 -6.66 -26.55 -8.94
C GLU A 310 -7.97 -26.40 -9.69
N PHE A 311 -8.82 -25.45 -9.25
CA PHE A 311 -10.07 -25.16 -9.94
C PHE A 311 -9.86 -24.70 -11.39
N VAL A 312 -8.87 -23.84 -11.63
CA VAL A 312 -8.54 -23.36 -12.98
C VAL A 312 -8.11 -24.52 -13.87
N VAL A 313 -7.22 -25.39 -13.38
CA VAL A 313 -6.74 -26.56 -14.11
C VAL A 313 -7.92 -27.46 -14.49
N MET A 314 -8.75 -27.82 -13.52
CA MET A 314 -9.93 -28.66 -13.75
C MET A 314 -10.91 -28.04 -14.76
N TRP A 315 -11.13 -26.72 -14.69
CA TRP A 315 -12.02 -26.01 -15.60
C TRP A 315 -11.50 -26.06 -17.05
N VAL A 316 -10.22 -25.80 -17.27
CA VAL A 316 -9.60 -25.81 -18.58
C VAL A 316 -9.62 -27.23 -19.18
N GLU A 317 -9.28 -28.24 -18.38
CA GLU A 317 -9.32 -29.63 -18.84
C GLU A 317 -10.72 -30.10 -19.23
N ARG A 318 -11.75 -29.74 -18.45
CA ARG A 318 -13.13 -30.04 -18.78
C ARG A 318 -13.56 -29.40 -20.09
N ARG A 319 -13.22 -28.14 -20.28
CA ARG A 319 -13.52 -27.41 -21.51
C ARG A 319 -12.83 -28.04 -22.71
N ARG A 320 -11.56 -28.38 -22.61
CA ARG A 320 -10.81 -29.05 -23.67
C ARG A 320 -11.42 -30.41 -24.06
N ARG A 321 -11.88 -31.19 -23.07
CA ARG A 321 -12.59 -32.45 -23.33
C ARG A 321 -13.89 -32.18 -24.10
N ALA A 322 -14.70 -31.25 -23.66
CA ALA A 322 -15.96 -30.90 -24.33
C ALA A 322 -15.75 -30.43 -25.77
N GLU A 323 -14.69 -29.65 -26.04
CA GLU A 323 -14.33 -29.21 -27.39
C GLU A 323 -13.92 -30.37 -28.29
N LEU A 324 -13.14 -31.34 -27.78
CA LEU A 324 -12.77 -32.56 -28.50
C LEU A 324 -13.97 -33.45 -28.82
N GLU A 325 -14.92 -33.62 -27.87
CA GLU A 325 -16.15 -34.35 -28.07
C GLU A 325 -17.03 -33.70 -29.13
N GLN A 326 -17.14 -32.38 -29.14
CA GLN A 326 -17.89 -31.63 -30.18
C GLN A 326 -17.24 -31.75 -31.56
N GLN A 327 -15.92 -31.74 -31.66
CA GLN A 327 -15.20 -31.92 -32.91
C GLN A 327 -15.37 -33.34 -33.45
N ALA A 328 -15.30 -34.36 -32.57
CA ALA A 328 -15.55 -35.75 -32.94
C ALA A 328 -16.99 -35.97 -33.42
N GLY A 329 -17.97 -35.35 -32.74
CA GLY A 329 -19.38 -35.43 -33.15
C GLY A 329 -19.65 -34.74 -34.51
N ARG A 330 -19.01 -33.64 -34.81
CA ARG A 330 -19.12 -32.99 -36.13
C ARG A 330 -18.51 -33.82 -37.27
N GLY A 331 -17.35 -34.45 -37.00
CA GLY A 331 -16.71 -35.32 -37.99
C GLY A 331 -17.56 -36.55 -38.41
N VAL A 332 -18.31 -37.10 -37.44
CA VAL A 332 -19.23 -38.22 -37.68
C VAL A 332 -20.43 -37.78 -38.49
N VAL A 333 -20.99 -36.58 -38.25
CA VAL A 333 -22.14 -36.05 -39.03
C VAL A 333 -21.76 -35.72 -40.47
N GLU A 334 -20.57 -35.17 -40.70
CA GLU A 334 -20.04 -34.87 -42.04
C GLU A 334 -19.79 -36.18 -42.85
N GLN A 335 -19.24 -37.22 -42.23
CA GLN A 335 -19.02 -38.50 -42.89
C GLN A 335 -20.33 -39.22 -43.26
N THR A 336 -21.36 -39.10 -42.42
CA THR A 336 -22.69 -39.67 -42.68
C THR A 336 -23.43 -38.93 -43.78
N SER A 337 -23.21 -37.62 -43.94
CA SER A 337 -23.83 -36.83 -45.02
C SER A 337 -23.20 -37.09 -46.39
N ILE A 338 -21.90 -37.43 -46.46
CA ILE A 338 -21.19 -37.77 -47.70
C ILE A 338 -21.57 -39.19 -48.19
N LEU A 339 -21.98 -40.09 -47.31
CA LEU A 339 -22.40 -41.45 -47.70
C LEU A 339 -23.86 -41.53 -48.15
N GLN A 340 -24.64 -40.48 -48.05
CA GLN A 340 -26.05 -40.38 -48.45
C GLN A 340 -26.25 -39.59 -49.78
N THR A 341 -25.20 -39.09 -50.37
CA THR A 341 -25.16 -38.48 -51.68
C THR A 341 -24.50 -39.41 -52.71
#